data_0e08453135e91d828054706a7398be7b
#
_entry.id   0e08453135e91d828054706a7398be7b
#
_cell.length_a   1.000
_cell.length_b   1.000
_cell.length_c   1.000
_cell.angle_alpha   90.00
_cell.angle_beta   90.00
_cell.angle_gamma   90.00
#
_symmetry.space_group_name_H-M   'P 1'
#
loop_
_entity.id
_entity.type
_entity.pdbx_description
1 polymer ?
#
loop_
_entity_poly.entity_id
_entity_poly.type
_entity_poly.pdbx_seq_one_letter_code
_entity_poly.pdbx_strand_id
1 'polypeptide(L)'
;MANNEITISGYQVINGCQSLVSFYQNRANLSDRMLVLTKIIKVEPQSTLIQKITKNANNQNAISPKDLKSNDRVQISLQRNFFETFDNKVLYRIKRGESPIGYDDVIDIDYAGQLIKSFYFDEPYKTHLKTSFYGDEYENIFSRKMTCQKIY
;
A
#
# COMPACT_ATOMS: atom_id res chain seq x y z
N MET A 1 -28.81 20.41 27.89
CA MET A 1 -28.42 19.51 26.81
C MET A 1 -27.61 18.40 27.45
N ALA A 2 -28.03 17.14 27.30
CA ALA A 2 -27.28 16.03 27.88
C ALA A 2 -25.97 15.90 27.10
N ASN A 3 -24.83 16.00 27.78
CA ASN A 3 -23.55 15.68 27.19
C ASN A 3 -23.55 14.18 26.87
N ASN A 4 -23.65 13.86 25.58
CA ASN A 4 -23.53 12.48 25.12
C ASN A 4 -22.03 12.07 25.05
N GLU A 5 -21.38 12.06 26.21
CA GLU A 5 -20.01 11.65 26.34
C GLU A 5 -19.93 10.17 26.74
N ILE A 6 -19.10 9.43 26.06
CA ILE A 6 -18.77 8.02 26.36
C ILE A 6 -17.33 7.96 26.78
N THR A 7 -17.06 7.55 28.02
CA THR A 7 -15.69 7.30 28.49
C THR A 7 -15.34 5.83 28.28
N ILE A 8 -14.22 5.58 27.62
CA ILE A 8 -13.75 4.24 27.32
C ILE A 8 -12.38 4.04 27.98
N SER A 9 -12.21 2.97 28.74
CA SER A 9 -10.95 2.57 29.33
C SER A 9 -10.52 1.19 28.83
N GLY A 10 -9.19 0.94 28.76
CA GLY A 10 -8.65 -0.33 28.35
C GLY A 10 -8.96 -0.70 26.90
N TYR A 11 -9.03 0.30 25.99
CA TYR A 11 -9.33 0.07 24.59
C TYR A 11 -8.10 -0.25 23.75
N GLN A 12 -8.32 -0.92 22.64
CA GLN A 12 -7.32 -1.15 21.60
C GLN A 12 -7.89 -0.72 20.25
N VAL A 13 -7.09 -0.01 19.46
CA VAL A 13 -7.45 0.36 18.08
C VAL A 13 -7.08 -0.79 17.15
N ILE A 14 -8.07 -1.40 16.52
CA ILE A 14 -7.90 -2.56 15.65
C ILE A 14 -7.76 -2.13 14.18
N ASN A 15 -8.45 -1.05 13.80
CA ASN A 15 -8.43 -0.50 12.44
C ASN A 15 -8.53 1.03 12.53
N GLY A 16 -7.96 1.74 11.54
CA GLY A 16 -7.97 3.20 11.50
C GLY A 16 -6.71 3.86 12.08
N CYS A 17 -5.65 3.12 12.39
CA CYS A 17 -4.39 3.69 12.89
C CYS A 17 -3.82 4.77 11.96
N GLN A 18 -3.89 4.58 10.64
CA GLN A 18 -3.42 5.58 9.67
C GLN A 18 -4.23 6.88 9.76
N SER A 19 -5.55 6.77 9.90
CA SER A 19 -6.42 7.93 10.09
C SER A 19 -6.09 8.68 11.38
N LEU A 20 -5.85 7.95 12.48
CA LEU A 20 -5.44 8.55 13.75
C LEU A 20 -4.09 9.27 13.65
N VAL A 21 -3.11 8.69 12.98
CA VAL A 21 -1.81 9.32 12.72
C VAL A 21 -1.98 10.58 11.89
N SER A 22 -2.80 10.54 10.84
CA SER A 22 -3.11 11.71 9.99
C SER A 22 -3.80 12.81 10.78
N PHE A 23 -4.74 12.47 11.64
CA PHE A 23 -5.41 13.44 12.52
C PHE A 23 -4.42 14.07 13.50
N TYR A 24 -3.57 13.26 14.11
CA TYR A 24 -2.56 13.77 15.03
C TYR A 24 -1.56 14.72 14.35
N GLN A 25 -1.10 14.36 13.15
CA GLN A 25 -0.19 15.19 12.37
C GLN A 25 -0.82 16.52 11.95
N ASN A 26 -2.12 16.51 11.66
CA ASN A 26 -2.87 17.69 11.21
C ASN A 26 -3.75 18.32 12.31
N ARG A 27 -3.49 18.00 13.57
CA ARG A 27 -4.35 18.40 14.69
C ARG A 27 -4.60 19.91 14.79
N ALA A 28 -3.65 20.73 14.34
CA ALA A 28 -3.80 22.19 14.35
C ALA A 28 -4.82 22.69 13.30
N ASN A 29 -5.13 21.88 12.29
CA ASN A 29 -6.05 22.20 11.20
C ASN A 29 -7.40 21.48 11.34
N LEU A 30 -7.60 20.69 12.39
CA LEU A 30 -8.86 19.99 12.61
C LEU A 30 -9.93 20.98 13.05
N SER A 31 -11.10 20.86 12.44
CA SER A 31 -12.28 21.65 12.80
C SER A 31 -13.16 20.87 13.78
N ASP A 32 -13.79 21.59 14.72
CA ASP A 32 -14.80 21.03 15.65
C ASP A 32 -16.04 20.46 14.92
N ARG A 33 -16.17 20.74 13.62
CA ARG A 33 -17.24 20.19 12.77
C ARG A 33 -16.88 18.82 12.17
N MET A 34 -15.64 18.36 12.37
CA MET A 34 -15.22 17.08 11.84
C MET A 34 -15.83 15.93 12.64
N LEU A 35 -16.54 15.07 11.96
CA LEU A 35 -17.14 13.88 12.55
C LEU A 35 -16.41 12.64 12.05
N VAL A 36 -16.14 11.73 12.96
CA VAL A 36 -15.49 10.44 12.65
C VAL A 36 -16.42 9.31 13.05
N LEU A 37 -16.79 8.47 12.08
CA LEU A 37 -17.56 7.28 12.38
C LEU A 37 -16.68 6.27 13.11
N THR A 38 -17.04 5.96 14.35
CA THR A 38 -16.29 5.02 15.20
C THR A 38 -17.17 3.84 15.58
N LYS A 39 -16.67 2.63 15.34
CA LYS A 39 -17.30 1.38 15.77
C LYS A 39 -16.62 0.87 17.03
N ILE A 40 -17.39 0.84 18.14
CA ILE A 40 -16.92 0.33 19.43
C ILE A 40 -17.47 -1.07 19.62
N ILE A 41 -16.61 -2.03 19.91
CA ILE A 41 -17.01 -3.42 20.15
C ILE A 41 -16.50 -3.81 21.54
N LYS A 42 -17.41 -4.11 22.44
CA LYS A 42 -17.08 -4.63 23.76
C LYS A 42 -16.91 -6.15 23.66
N VAL A 43 -15.78 -6.67 24.13
CA VAL A 43 -15.48 -8.10 24.17
C VAL A 43 -14.91 -8.46 25.53
N GLU A 44 -15.17 -9.68 25.98
CA GLU A 44 -14.56 -10.18 27.21
C GLU A 44 -13.06 -10.39 27.04
N PRO A 45 -12.26 -10.04 28.06
CA PRO A 45 -10.83 -10.34 28.06
C PRO A 45 -10.60 -11.83 27.81
N GLN A 46 -9.59 -12.19 27.01
CA GLN A 46 -9.25 -13.56 26.61
C GLN A 46 -10.22 -14.25 25.63
N SER A 47 -11.19 -13.54 25.07
CA SER A 47 -12.07 -14.09 24.05
C SER A 47 -11.32 -14.33 22.73
N THR A 48 -11.46 -15.52 22.17
CA THR A 48 -10.99 -15.84 20.80
C THR A 48 -11.64 -14.98 19.74
N LEU A 49 -12.75 -14.30 20.08
CA LEU A 49 -13.47 -13.37 19.24
C LEU A 49 -12.61 -12.14 18.91
N ILE A 50 -11.73 -11.71 19.83
CA ILE A 50 -10.81 -10.58 19.63
C ILE A 50 -9.94 -10.84 18.39
N GLN A 51 -9.33 -12.02 18.32
CA GLN A 51 -8.48 -12.40 17.18
C GLN A 51 -9.25 -12.46 15.88
N LYS A 52 -10.47 -13.00 15.89
CA LYS A 52 -11.35 -13.06 14.71
C LYS A 52 -11.75 -11.67 14.24
N ILE A 53 -12.12 -10.78 15.16
CA ILE A 53 -12.49 -9.39 14.85
C ILE A 53 -11.29 -8.66 14.26
N THR A 54 -10.12 -8.75 14.89
CA THR A 54 -8.89 -8.11 14.42
C THR A 54 -8.51 -8.58 13.02
N LYS A 55 -8.54 -9.90 12.79
CA LYS A 55 -8.25 -10.48 11.47
C LYS A 55 -9.24 -10.01 10.41
N ASN A 56 -10.52 -10.04 10.71
CA ASN A 56 -11.56 -9.67 9.74
C ASN A 56 -11.60 -8.16 9.49
N ALA A 57 -11.40 -7.33 10.52
CA ALA A 57 -11.34 -5.87 10.36
C ALA A 57 -10.16 -5.44 9.50
N ASN A 58 -9.02 -6.10 9.62
CA ASN A 58 -7.84 -5.82 8.81
C ASN A 58 -7.91 -6.44 7.40
N ASN A 59 -8.62 -7.55 7.23
CA ASN A 59 -8.86 -8.15 5.91
C ASN A 59 -9.80 -7.33 5.01
N GLN A 60 -10.56 -6.37 5.55
CA GLN A 60 -11.36 -5.44 4.74
C GLN A 60 -10.50 -4.53 3.86
N ASN A 61 -9.25 -4.28 4.27
CA ASN A 61 -8.20 -3.70 3.43
C ASN A 61 -7.23 -4.82 3.02
N ALA A 62 -7.72 -5.80 2.26
CA ALA A 62 -6.91 -6.94 1.84
C ALA A 62 -5.55 -6.46 1.31
N ILE A 63 -4.49 -6.83 2.02
CA ILE A 63 -3.13 -6.64 1.53
C ILE A 63 -3.04 -7.43 0.23
N SER A 64 -2.93 -6.72 -0.88
CA SER A 64 -2.74 -7.39 -2.17
C SER A 64 -1.34 -7.99 -2.24
N PRO A 65 -1.12 -9.01 -3.07
CA PRO A 65 0.22 -9.52 -3.35
C PRO A 65 1.21 -8.42 -3.75
N LYS A 66 0.74 -7.39 -4.45
CA LYS A 66 1.48 -6.16 -4.79
C LYS A 66 1.98 -5.41 -3.55
N ASP A 67 1.11 -5.23 -2.55
CA ASP A 67 1.47 -4.50 -1.33
C ASP A 67 2.57 -5.23 -0.53
N LEU A 68 2.57 -6.57 -0.55
CA LEU A 68 3.61 -7.39 0.08
C LEU A 68 4.99 -7.17 -0.57
N LYS A 69 5.02 -6.89 -1.88
CA LYS A 69 6.25 -6.64 -2.63
C LYS A 69 6.70 -5.18 -2.59
N SER A 70 5.91 -4.27 -2.06
CA SER A 70 6.23 -2.84 -2.01
C SER A 70 7.50 -2.49 -1.20
N ASN A 71 7.90 -3.34 -0.28
CA ASN A 71 9.12 -3.18 0.52
C ASN A 71 10.29 -4.06 0.03
N ASP A 72 10.12 -4.75 -1.10
CA ASP A 72 11.19 -5.54 -1.69
C ASP A 72 12.35 -4.65 -2.15
N ARG A 73 13.58 -5.10 -1.90
CA ARG A 73 14.80 -4.36 -2.22
C ARG A 73 14.89 -4.02 -3.72
N VAL A 74 14.39 -4.90 -4.58
CA VAL A 74 14.40 -4.68 -6.03
C VAL A 74 13.45 -3.53 -6.38
N GLN A 75 12.26 -3.49 -5.79
CA GLN A 75 11.29 -2.43 -6.03
C GLN A 75 11.80 -1.07 -5.54
N ILE A 76 12.42 -1.03 -4.36
CA ILE A 76 13.03 0.18 -3.81
C ILE A 76 14.19 0.65 -4.70
N SER A 77 15.01 -0.28 -5.20
CA SER A 77 16.12 0.05 -6.12
C SER A 77 15.60 0.60 -7.45
N LEU A 78 14.53 0.01 -8.00
CA LEU A 78 13.88 0.52 -9.21
C LEU A 78 13.32 1.93 -9.00
N GLN A 79 12.64 2.17 -7.90
CA GLN A 79 12.10 3.50 -7.58
C GLN A 79 13.21 4.56 -7.57
N ARG A 80 14.34 4.25 -6.95
CA ARG A 80 15.50 5.12 -6.91
C ARG A 80 16.09 5.34 -8.30
N ASN A 81 16.26 4.27 -9.08
CA ASN A 81 16.81 4.37 -10.44
C ASN A 81 15.92 5.22 -11.35
N PHE A 82 14.59 5.06 -11.25
CA PHE A 82 13.65 5.91 -12.00
C PHE A 82 13.79 7.38 -11.64
N PHE A 83 13.89 7.68 -10.35
CA PHE A 83 14.10 9.03 -9.87
C PHE A 83 15.38 9.65 -10.47
N GLU A 84 16.48 8.92 -10.47
CA GLU A 84 17.78 9.38 -10.98
C GLU A 84 17.78 9.48 -12.53
N THR A 85 17.19 8.49 -13.22
CA THR A 85 17.24 8.40 -14.69
C THR A 85 16.33 9.42 -15.38
N PHE A 86 15.18 9.72 -14.79
CA PHE A 86 14.19 10.62 -15.38
C PHE A 86 14.12 11.99 -14.72
N ASP A 87 15.21 12.43 -14.07
CA ASP A 87 15.30 13.74 -13.41
C ASP A 87 14.09 14.07 -12.53
N ASN A 88 13.60 13.06 -11.78
CA ASN A 88 12.41 13.15 -10.93
C ASN A 88 11.09 13.50 -11.68
N LYS A 89 11.03 13.24 -12.97
CA LYS A 89 9.81 13.50 -13.75
C LYS A 89 8.86 12.32 -13.81
N VAL A 90 9.36 11.11 -13.60
CA VAL A 90 8.56 9.88 -13.63
C VAL A 90 8.54 9.24 -12.25
N LEU A 91 7.36 9.07 -11.69
CA LEU A 91 7.17 8.35 -10.44
C LEU A 91 7.07 6.84 -10.69
N TYR A 92 8.04 6.07 -10.21
CA TYR A 92 7.86 4.64 -10.05
C TYR A 92 7.14 4.35 -8.74
N ARG A 93 5.82 4.13 -8.82
CA ARG A 93 4.95 4.01 -7.65
C ARG A 93 4.91 2.58 -7.13
N ILE A 94 5.46 2.36 -5.92
CA ILE A 94 5.49 1.05 -5.27
C ILE A 94 4.45 0.89 -4.17
N LYS A 95 3.95 1.99 -3.59
CA LYS A 95 2.98 1.97 -2.50
C LYS A 95 1.66 2.62 -2.90
N ARG A 96 0.56 2.10 -2.34
CA ARG A 96 -0.72 2.79 -2.39
C ARG A 96 -0.60 4.12 -1.65
N GLY A 97 -1.11 5.18 -2.21
CA GLY A 97 -1.11 6.50 -1.57
C GLY A 97 0.12 7.35 -1.85
N GLU A 98 1.13 6.87 -2.58
CA GLU A 98 2.16 7.75 -3.13
C GLU A 98 1.50 8.72 -4.11
N SER A 99 1.65 10.02 -3.81
CA SER A 99 1.01 11.08 -4.60
C SER A 99 1.71 11.27 -5.93
N PRO A 100 0.98 11.33 -7.04
CA PRO A 100 1.54 11.62 -8.35
C PRO A 100 1.79 13.12 -8.59
N ILE A 101 1.46 13.97 -7.60
CA ILE A 101 1.60 15.43 -7.76
C ILE A 101 3.08 15.80 -7.91
N GLY A 102 3.39 16.53 -8.98
CA GLY A 102 4.75 16.97 -9.28
C GLY A 102 5.53 16.05 -10.21
N TYR A 103 4.91 14.97 -10.70
CA TYR A 103 5.47 14.10 -11.72
C TYR A 103 4.71 14.24 -13.05
N ASP A 104 5.43 14.11 -14.16
CA ASP A 104 4.86 14.15 -15.50
C ASP A 104 4.16 12.82 -15.85
N ASP A 105 4.67 11.70 -15.32
CA ASP A 105 4.13 10.36 -15.55
C ASP A 105 4.28 9.46 -14.32
N VAL A 106 3.49 8.39 -14.30
CA VAL A 106 3.47 7.40 -13.22
C VAL A 106 3.53 5.99 -13.77
N ILE A 107 4.55 5.26 -13.39
CA ILE A 107 4.70 3.82 -13.68
C ILE A 107 4.54 3.06 -12.37
N ASP A 108 3.57 2.17 -12.29
CA ASP A 108 3.44 1.30 -11.13
C ASP A 108 4.03 -0.10 -11.39
N ILE A 109 4.13 -0.91 -10.31
CA ILE A 109 4.70 -2.27 -10.39
C ILE A 109 3.97 -3.14 -11.43
N ASP A 110 2.64 -3.01 -11.55
CA ASP A 110 1.86 -3.78 -12.51
C ASP A 110 2.27 -3.44 -13.94
N TYR A 111 2.35 -2.14 -14.24
CA TYR A 111 2.70 -1.66 -15.56
C TYR A 111 4.15 -2.01 -15.92
N ALA A 112 5.07 -1.85 -14.96
CA ALA A 112 6.45 -2.28 -15.16
C ALA A 112 6.56 -3.79 -15.45
N GLY A 113 5.82 -4.61 -14.71
CA GLY A 113 5.76 -6.05 -14.96
C GLY A 113 5.21 -6.41 -16.34
N GLN A 114 4.17 -5.68 -16.78
CA GLN A 114 3.61 -5.85 -18.13
C GLN A 114 4.63 -5.50 -19.24
N LEU A 115 5.35 -4.39 -19.07
CA LEU A 115 6.39 -3.97 -20.01
C LEU A 115 7.52 -5.00 -20.08
N ILE A 116 8.01 -5.45 -18.92
CA ILE A 116 9.07 -6.46 -18.85
C ILE A 116 8.63 -7.76 -19.54
N LYS A 117 7.43 -8.26 -19.24
CA LYS A 117 6.89 -9.46 -19.89
C LYS A 117 6.75 -9.30 -21.39
N SER A 118 6.25 -8.16 -21.85
CA SER A 118 6.05 -7.91 -23.27
C SER A 118 7.35 -7.84 -24.05
N PHE A 119 8.33 -7.09 -23.54
CA PHE A 119 9.54 -6.76 -24.30
C PHE A 119 10.70 -7.71 -24.06
N TYR A 120 10.81 -8.30 -22.86
CA TYR A 120 11.95 -9.16 -22.56
C TYR A 120 11.64 -10.65 -22.57
N PHE A 121 10.40 -11.01 -22.28
CA PHE A 121 9.99 -12.41 -22.33
C PHE A 121 9.23 -12.75 -23.62
N ASP A 122 8.94 -11.74 -24.46
CA ASP A 122 8.14 -11.91 -25.67
C ASP A 122 6.77 -12.59 -25.39
N GLU A 123 6.20 -12.26 -24.24
CA GLU A 123 4.93 -12.83 -23.78
C GLU A 123 3.83 -11.73 -23.57
N PRO A 124 3.55 -10.87 -24.57
CA PRO A 124 2.56 -9.81 -24.42
C PRO A 124 1.15 -10.36 -24.12
N TYR A 125 0.84 -11.56 -24.56
CA TYR A 125 -0.44 -12.22 -24.37
C TYR A 125 -0.70 -12.67 -22.92
N LYS A 126 0.34 -12.75 -22.07
CA LYS A 126 0.23 -13.08 -20.65
C LYS A 126 0.17 -11.85 -19.73
N THR A 127 0.27 -10.66 -20.26
CA THR A 127 0.35 -9.43 -19.44
C THR A 127 -0.93 -9.08 -18.70
N HIS A 128 -2.06 -9.66 -19.08
CA HIS A 128 -3.33 -9.51 -18.38
C HIS A 128 -3.36 -10.26 -17.04
N LEU A 129 -2.52 -11.26 -16.85
CA LEU A 129 -2.42 -12.09 -15.63
C LEU A 129 -1.56 -11.41 -14.55
N LYS A 130 -1.92 -10.18 -14.15
CA LYS A 130 -1.13 -9.36 -13.21
C LYS A 130 -0.86 -10.03 -11.87
N THR A 131 -1.74 -10.89 -11.40
CA THR A 131 -1.57 -11.62 -10.13
C THR A 131 -0.40 -12.58 -10.15
N SER A 132 -0.06 -13.16 -11.31
CA SER A 132 1.08 -14.07 -11.48
C SER A 132 2.43 -13.36 -11.27
N PHE A 133 2.47 -12.04 -11.51
CA PHE A 133 3.68 -11.22 -11.34
C PHE A 133 4.17 -11.17 -9.89
N TYR A 134 3.30 -11.44 -8.93
CA TYR A 134 3.62 -11.36 -7.50
C TYR A 134 3.81 -12.73 -6.83
N GLY A 135 3.62 -13.80 -7.60
CA GLY A 135 3.83 -15.19 -7.19
C GLY A 135 5.15 -15.74 -7.74
N ASP A 136 5.05 -16.91 -8.36
CA ASP A 136 6.18 -17.69 -8.86
C ASP A 136 7.00 -16.96 -9.94
N GLU A 137 6.38 -16.05 -10.69
CA GLU A 137 7.05 -15.29 -11.74
C GLU A 137 7.80 -14.04 -11.24
N TYR A 138 7.58 -13.63 -9.98
CA TYR A 138 8.14 -12.39 -9.46
C TYR A 138 9.64 -12.29 -9.59
N GLU A 139 10.35 -13.33 -9.16
CA GLU A 139 11.82 -13.37 -9.19
C GLU A 139 12.38 -13.35 -10.63
N ASN A 140 11.62 -13.88 -11.58
CA ASN A 140 11.99 -13.85 -12.99
C ASN A 140 11.79 -12.44 -13.58
N ILE A 141 10.62 -11.83 -13.32
CA ILE A 141 10.27 -10.51 -13.86
C ILE A 141 11.12 -9.41 -13.23
N PHE A 142 11.30 -9.45 -11.91
CA PHE A 142 11.98 -8.41 -11.14
C PHE A 142 13.34 -8.87 -10.62
N SER A 143 14.05 -9.75 -11.33
CA SER A 143 15.38 -10.17 -10.92
C SER A 143 16.35 -8.99 -10.95
N ARG A 144 17.26 -8.96 -9.97
CA ARG A 144 18.30 -7.93 -9.87
C ARG A 144 19.16 -7.83 -11.14
N LYS A 145 19.34 -8.94 -11.83
CA LYS A 145 20.09 -9.03 -13.10
C LYS A 145 19.35 -8.35 -14.26
N MET A 146 18.03 -8.41 -14.27
CA MET A 146 17.18 -7.80 -15.30
C MET A 146 17.04 -6.28 -15.10
N THR A 147 16.94 -5.83 -13.85
CA THR A 147 16.71 -4.42 -13.53
C THR A 147 17.96 -3.56 -13.63
N CYS A 148 19.15 -4.11 -13.44
CA CYS A 148 20.40 -3.36 -13.56
C CYS A 148 20.98 -3.30 -14.99
N GLN A 149 20.63 -4.20 -15.89
CA GLN A 149 21.22 -4.27 -17.24
C GLN A 149 20.39 -3.63 -18.36
N LYS A 150 19.15 -3.20 -18.09
CA LYS A 150 18.18 -2.98 -19.18
C LYS A 150 17.35 -1.69 -19.09
N ILE A 151 17.74 -0.77 -18.22
CA ILE A 151 17.17 0.59 -18.18
C ILE A 151 18.08 1.59 -18.94
N TYR A 152 19.11 1.08 -19.61
CA TYR A 152 20.00 1.87 -20.47
C TYR A 152 19.78 1.54 -21.94
#